data_7826c49ee57f3c1605009604db8c07b4
#
_entry.id   7826c49ee57f3c1605009604db8c07b4
#
_cell.length_a   1.000
_cell.length_b   1.000
_cell.length_c   1.000
_cell.angle_alpha   90.00
_cell.angle_beta   90.00
_cell.angle_gamma   90.00
#
_symmetry.space_group_name_H-M   'P 1'
#
loop_
_entity.id
_entity.type
_entity.pdbx_description
1 polymer ?
#
loop_
_entity_poly.entity_id
_entity_poly.type
_entity_poly.pdbx_seq_one_letter_code
_entity_poly.pdbx_strand_id
1 'polypeptide(L)'
;MARELIDCHCHLSANEFTQDIDNVLLRAKMAGVKALVAVTEGASEFEKVIQLSKTYPGFVFPCFGIHPLQESGSDLHSVKVQDLEPILPLFQRHRDNIVAVGEIGLDFTPWFANTNQERDEQIKVFIKQLEVSKELDLPVNVHSRSAAKVTIATMKELGIRQALLHNFAGKPSVAMEGVQAGFYFSFPPAVSKNEQRAKLIRQIPLEHICLETDSPALGVDKHVRNEPGNIIISCEYIAKVKGISSDVVMEVTTQNALRLFSKLKT
;
A
#
# COMPACT_ATOMS: atom_id res chain seq x y z
N MET A 1 -26.37 7.62 3.43
CA MET A 1 -25.21 8.14 4.21
C MET A 1 -24.18 8.68 3.24
N ALA A 2 -23.41 9.70 3.61
CA ALA A 2 -22.31 10.17 2.76
C ALA A 2 -21.28 9.03 2.62
N ARG A 3 -20.73 8.83 1.42
CA ARG A 3 -19.65 7.86 1.19
C ARG A 3 -18.40 8.32 1.93
N GLU A 4 -17.78 7.43 2.66
CA GLU A 4 -16.54 7.67 3.39
C GLU A 4 -15.56 6.55 3.06
N LEU A 5 -14.73 6.77 2.05
CA LEU A 5 -13.75 5.81 1.55
C LEU A 5 -12.34 6.29 1.91
N ILE A 6 -11.47 5.37 2.29
CA ILE A 6 -10.04 5.64 2.51
C ILE A 6 -9.25 4.79 1.53
N ASP A 7 -8.44 5.46 0.71
CA ASP A 7 -7.47 4.80 -0.17
C ASP A 7 -6.19 4.56 0.61
N CYS A 8 -5.95 3.32 0.97
CA CYS A 8 -4.83 2.94 1.83
C CYS A 8 -3.50 2.77 1.08
N HIS A 9 -3.51 2.89 -0.26
CA HIS A 9 -2.30 2.76 -1.07
C HIS A 9 -2.48 3.38 -2.45
N CYS A 10 -1.81 4.51 -2.70
CA CYS A 10 -1.77 5.18 -4.00
C CYS A 10 -0.45 5.96 -4.18
N HIS A 11 0.01 6.10 -5.44
CA HIS A 11 1.27 6.76 -5.81
C HIS A 11 1.00 8.17 -6.36
N LEU A 12 0.70 9.13 -5.49
CA LEU A 12 0.36 10.50 -5.90
C LEU A 12 1.54 11.31 -6.44
N SER A 13 2.77 10.86 -6.19
CA SER A 13 4.01 11.44 -6.72
C SER A 13 4.34 11.02 -8.16
N ALA A 14 3.60 10.04 -8.70
CA ALA A 14 3.81 9.50 -10.04
C ALA A 14 3.72 10.58 -11.13
N ASN A 15 4.59 10.45 -12.14
CA ASN A 15 4.67 11.42 -13.23
C ASN A 15 3.37 11.57 -14.01
N GLU A 16 2.55 10.53 -14.07
CA GLU A 16 1.25 10.49 -14.71
C GLU A 16 0.26 11.51 -14.13
N PHE A 17 0.46 11.95 -12.89
CA PHE A 17 -0.39 12.92 -12.22
C PHE A 17 0.16 14.35 -12.24
N THR A 18 1.39 14.56 -12.70
CA THR A 18 2.08 15.87 -12.62
C THR A 18 1.27 17.01 -13.23
N GLN A 19 0.54 16.76 -14.33
CA GLN A 19 -0.17 17.79 -15.08
C GLN A 19 -1.54 18.15 -14.49
N ASP A 20 -2.17 17.25 -13.71
CA ASP A 20 -3.58 17.43 -13.31
C ASP A 20 -3.89 16.90 -11.90
N ILE A 21 -2.89 16.82 -11.01
CA ILE A 21 -3.04 16.27 -9.65
C ILE A 21 -4.21 16.93 -8.88
N ASP A 22 -4.39 18.24 -9.00
CA ASP A 22 -5.49 18.96 -8.33
C ASP A 22 -6.86 18.45 -8.78
N ASN A 23 -7.01 18.20 -10.08
CA ASN A 23 -8.25 17.66 -10.66
C ASN A 23 -8.46 16.19 -10.24
N VAL A 24 -7.37 15.38 -10.17
CA VAL A 24 -7.42 14.00 -9.70
C VAL A 24 -7.92 13.96 -8.25
N LEU A 25 -7.37 14.80 -7.38
CA LEU A 25 -7.77 14.87 -5.97
C LEU A 25 -9.18 15.42 -5.79
N LEU A 26 -9.61 16.38 -6.64
CA LEU A 26 -10.99 16.86 -6.66
C LEU A 26 -11.96 15.72 -7.04
N ARG A 27 -11.68 14.96 -8.10
CA ARG A 27 -12.51 13.80 -8.49
C ARG A 27 -12.57 12.75 -7.39
N ALA A 28 -11.46 12.49 -6.69
CA ALA A 28 -11.42 11.57 -5.55
C ALA A 28 -12.36 12.03 -4.43
N LYS A 29 -12.32 13.32 -4.06
CA LYS A 29 -13.25 13.90 -3.07
C LYS A 29 -14.72 13.77 -3.50
N MET A 30 -15.01 14.05 -4.78
CA MET A 30 -16.37 13.93 -5.33
C MET A 30 -16.86 12.47 -5.33
N ALA A 31 -15.95 11.49 -5.48
CA ALA A 31 -16.27 10.07 -5.37
C ALA A 31 -16.50 9.60 -3.92
N GLY A 32 -16.25 10.46 -2.93
CA GLY A 32 -16.45 10.16 -1.50
C GLY A 32 -15.19 9.67 -0.78
N VAL A 33 -14.01 9.84 -1.38
CA VAL A 33 -12.74 9.57 -0.70
C VAL A 33 -12.52 10.64 0.38
N LYS A 34 -12.18 10.21 1.58
CA LYS A 34 -11.93 11.06 2.76
C LYS A 34 -10.45 11.20 3.07
N ALA A 35 -9.66 10.19 2.77
CA ALA A 35 -8.23 10.18 3.02
C ALA A 35 -7.49 9.31 1.99
N LEU A 36 -6.26 9.70 1.70
CA LEU A 36 -5.34 9.03 0.78
C LEU A 36 -4.02 8.78 1.48
N VAL A 37 -3.61 7.52 1.61
CA VAL A 37 -2.26 7.16 2.06
C VAL A 37 -1.36 7.13 0.82
N ALA A 38 -0.58 8.20 0.66
CA ALA A 38 0.33 8.38 -0.46
C ALA A 38 1.68 7.72 -0.16
N VAL A 39 1.92 6.58 -0.78
CA VAL A 39 3.17 5.81 -0.62
C VAL A 39 4.26 6.32 -1.54
N THR A 40 5.52 6.02 -1.19
CA THR A 40 6.69 6.30 -2.02
C THR A 40 7.43 5.02 -2.35
N GLU A 41 8.04 4.96 -3.53
CA GLU A 41 8.91 3.87 -3.97
C GLU A 41 10.39 4.19 -3.78
N GLY A 42 10.75 5.47 -3.71
CA GLY A 42 12.13 5.93 -3.56
C GLY A 42 12.25 7.33 -2.96
N ALA A 43 13.47 7.71 -2.61
CA ALA A 43 13.78 8.98 -1.94
C ALA A 43 13.37 10.23 -2.70
N SER A 44 13.41 10.19 -4.04
CA SER A 44 13.07 11.32 -4.90
C SER A 44 11.60 11.76 -4.78
N GLU A 45 10.74 10.89 -4.24
CA GLU A 45 9.32 11.14 -4.08
C GLU A 45 8.96 11.76 -2.73
N PHE A 46 9.83 11.62 -1.71
CA PHE A 46 9.54 12.04 -0.33
C PHE A 46 9.10 13.50 -0.25
N GLU A 47 9.86 14.40 -0.84
CA GLU A 47 9.51 15.83 -0.80
C GLU A 47 8.21 16.14 -1.55
N LYS A 48 7.95 15.48 -2.68
CA LYS A 48 6.70 15.65 -3.44
C LYS A 48 5.49 15.27 -2.59
N VAL A 49 5.55 14.12 -1.92
CA VAL A 49 4.44 13.64 -1.07
C VAL A 49 4.25 14.52 0.16
N ILE A 50 5.34 15.03 0.77
CA ILE A 50 5.25 16.01 1.85
C ILE A 50 4.59 17.31 1.39
N GLN A 51 4.94 17.82 0.21
CA GLN A 51 4.30 19.02 -0.33
C GLN A 51 2.81 18.80 -0.62
N LEU A 52 2.44 17.66 -1.18
CA LEU A 52 1.04 17.31 -1.38
C LEU A 52 0.27 17.26 -0.05
N SER A 53 0.85 16.70 1.01
CA SER A 53 0.20 16.64 2.31
C SER A 53 0.01 18.03 2.95
N LYS A 54 0.94 18.96 2.72
CA LYS A 54 0.82 20.35 3.17
C LYS A 54 -0.24 21.12 2.36
N THR A 55 -0.35 20.84 1.05
CA THR A 55 -1.33 21.47 0.17
C THR A 55 -2.75 20.94 0.43
N TYR A 56 -2.86 19.65 0.79
CA TYR A 56 -4.13 18.97 1.04
C TYR A 56 -4.16 18.38 2.47
N PRO A 57 -4.10 19.23 3.51
CA PRO A 57 -4.06 18.77 4.90
C PRO A 57 -5.36 18.04 5.27
N GLY A 58 -5.22 16.93 6.02
CA GLY A 58 -6.35 16.09 6.41
C GLY A 58 -6.92 15.23 5.25
N PHE A 59 -6.31 15.28 4.05
CA PHE A 59 -6.73 14.49 2.89
C PHE A 59 -5.61 13.62 2.34
N VAL A 60 -4.40 14.14 2.16
CA VAL A 60 -3.23 13.39 1.72
C VAL A 60 -2.31 13.13 2.91
N PHE A 61 -2.02 11.86 3.16
CA PHE A 61 -1.21 11.39 4.28
C PHE A 61 0.05 10.67 3.76
N PRO A 62 1.25 11.18 4.08
CA PRO A 62 2.49 10.61 3.58
C PRO A 62 2.82 9.26 4.20
N CYS A 63 3.30 8.34 3.37
CA CYS A 63 3.83 7.05 3.77
C CYS A 63 5.19 6.86 3.09
N PHE A 64 6.28 6.79 3.85
CA PHE A 64 7.62 6.74 3.33
C PHE A 64 8.21 5.34 3.35
N GLY A 65 8.78 4.94 2.24
CA GLY A 65 9.49 3.68 2.09
C GLY A 65 10.34 3.62 0.83
N ILE A 66 11.14 2.57 0.75
CA ILE A 66 11.84 2.19 -0.47
C ILE A 66 11.30 0.85 -0.93
N HIS A 67 10.77 0.86 -2.13
CA HIS A 67 10.25 -0.32 -2.82
C HIS A 67 11.37 -1.35 -3.08
N PRO A 68 11.09 -2.67 -3.08
CA PRO A 68 12.08 -3.70 -3.40
C PRO A 68 12.70 -3.61 -4.79
N LEU A 69 12.10 -2.84 -5.68
CA LEU A 69 12.67 -2.52 -6.99
C LEU A 69 12.95 -1.02 -7.06
N GLN A 70 14.14 -0.64 -7.50
CA GLN A 70 14.59 0.74 -7.60
C GLN A 70 14.93 1.10 -9.04
N GLU A 71 14.65 2.34 -9.45
CA GLU A 71 15.01 2.87 -10.75
C GLU A 71 16.39 3.55 -10.72
N SER A 72 17.23 3.24 -11.70
CA SER A 72 18.48 3.95 -11.97
C SER A 72 18.55 4.32 -13.44
N GLY A 73 18.17 5.56 -13.75
CA GLY A 73 17.98 5.99 -15.14
C GLY A 73 16.80 5.27 -15.78
N SER A 74 17.06 4.46 -16.81
CA SER A 74 16.07 3.62 -17.50
C SER A 74 15.99 2.19 -16.95
N ASP A 75 16.86 1.82 -16.01
CA ASP A 75 17.00 0.45 -15.55
C ASP A 75 16.29 0.26 -14.20
N LEU A 76 15.44 -0.77 -14.14
CA LEU A 76 14.82 -1.24 -12.91
C LEU A 76 15.65 -2.39 -12.33
N HIS A 77 16.07 -2.27 -11.08
CA HIS A 77 16.92 -3.25 -10.41
C HIS A 77 16.41 -3.59 -9.00
N SER A 78 16.84 -4.74 -8.49
CA SER A 78 16.59 -5.16 -7.12
C SER A 78 17.27 -4.22 -6.13
N VAL A 79 16.56 -3.77 -5.11
CA VAL A 79 17.07 -2.85 -4.08
C VAL A 79 18.26 -3.45 -3.33
N LYS A 80 19.20 -2.59 -2.92
CA LYS A 80 20.38 -2.92 -2.13
C LYS A 80 20.42 -2.10 -0.84
N VAL A 81 21.15 -2.58 0.17
CA VAL A 81 21.31 -1.88 1.45
C VAL A 81 21.83 -0.45 1.27
N GLN A 82 22.75 -0.24 0.33
CA GLN A 82 23.30 1.09 0.01
C GLN A 82 22.25 2.10 -0.54
N ASP A 83 21.14 1.62 -1.10
CA ASP A 83 20.04 2.49 -1.56
C ASP A 83 19.25 3.03 -0.36
N LEU A 84 19.20 2.29 0.74
CA LEU A 84 18.47 2.66 1.95
C LEU A 84 19.28 3.56 2.90
N GLU A 85 20.60 3.37 3.01
CA GLU A 85 21.44 4.07 3.99
C GLU A 85 21.29 5.62 3.99
N PRO A 86 21.29 6.30 2.82
CA PRO A 86 21.15 7.77 2.77
C PRO A 86 19.77 8.25 3.22
N ILE A 87 18.78 7.36 3.26
CA ILE A 87 17.37 7.69 3.46
C ILE A 87 16.95 7.50 4.93
N LEU A 88 17.64 6.64 5.66
CA LEU A 88 17.32 6.37 7.07
C LEU A 88 17.14 7.63 7.93
N PRO A 89 17.98 8.69 7.81
CA PRO A 89 17.77 9.93 8.55
C PRO A 89 16.48 10.68 8.22
N LEU A 90 15.93 10.47 7.01
CA LEU A 90 14.71 11.14 6.57
C LEU A 90 13.46 10.61 7.28
N PHE A 91 13.42 9.32 7.62
CA PHE A 91 12.34 8.76 8.43
C PHE A 91 12.22 9.48 9.77
N GLN A 92 13.35 9.66 10.45
CA GLN A 92 13.36 10.36 11.73
C GLN A 92 13.02 11.85 11.59
N ARG A 93 13.51 12.52 10.54
CA ARG A 93 13.20 13.92 10.26
C ARG A 93 11.71 14.15 10.02
N HIS A 94 11.03 13.22 9.38
CA HIS A 94 9.62 13.35 8.99
C HIS A 94 8.67 12.51 9.86
N ARG A 95 9.15 11.97 10.98
CA ARG A 95 8.38 11.07 11.86
C ARG A 95 6.98 11.58 12.24
N ASP A 96 6.84 12.88 12.42
CA ASP A 96 5.58 13.51 12.82
C ASP A 96 4.62 13.71 11.64
N ASN A 97 5.13 13.71 10.42
CA ASN A 97 4.36 13.91 9.18
C ASN A 97 3.87 12.61 8.57
N ILE A 98 4.67 11.53 8.67
CA ILE A 98 4.33 10.25 8.05
C ILE A 98 3.37 9.44 8.91
N VAL A 99 2.46 8.73 8.24
CA VAL A 99 1.44 7.91 8.89
C VAL A 99 1.80 6.43 8.91
N ALA A 100 2.75 6.02 8.07
CA ALA A 100 3.22 4.64 7.95
C ALA A 100 4.62 4.59 7.32
N VAL A 101 5.28 3.44 7.41
CA VAL A 101 6.48 3.12 6.63
C VAL A 101 6.07 2.25 5.45
N GLY A 102 6.29 2.74 4.23
CA GLY A 102 5.93 2.07 2.97
C GLY A 102 5.96 3.03 1.75
N GLU A 103 6.04 2.51 0.55
CA GLU A 103 5.93 1.10 0.20
C GLU A 103 7.26 0.38 0.46
N ILE A 104 7.22 -0.70 1.21
CA ILE A 104 8.37 -1.54 1.52
C ILE A 104 8.01 -3.01 1.25
N GLY A 105 8.98 -3.90 1.19
CA GLY A 105 8.66 -5.31 1.08
C GLY A 105 9.59 -6.12 0.20
N LEU A 106 9.03 -7.17 -0.44
CA LEU A 106 9.78 -8.11 -1.26
C LEU A 106 9.10 -8.31 -2.62
N ASP A 107 9.90 -8.31 -3.68
CA ASP A 107 9.49 -8.69 -5.03
C ASP A 107 10.44 -9.76 -5.59
N PHE A 108 10.00 -11.01 -5.57
CA PHE A 108 10.79 -12.13 -6.08
C PHE A 108 10.41 -12.51 -7.52
N THR A 109 9.94 -11.53 -8.28
CA THR A 109 9.71 -11.72 -9.72
C THR A 109 11.01 -12.13 -10.40
N PRO A 110 11.04 -13.26 -11.15
CA PRO A 110 12.29 -13.90 -11.60
C PRO A 110 13.23 -13.03 -12.42
N TRP A 111 12.72 -12.05 -13.17
CA TRP A 111 13.57 -11.15 -13.98
C TRP A 111 14.13 -9.94 -13.20
N PHE A 112 13.72 -9.74 -11.94
CA PHE A 112 14.23 -8.69 -11.06
C PHE A 112 15.02 -9.23 -9.87
N ALA A 113 14.67 -10.42 -9.39
CA ALA A 113 15.33 -11.09 -8.27
C ALA A 113 15.58 -12.56 -8.62
N ASN A 114 16.45 -12.77 -9.64
CA ASN A 114 16.74 -14.09 -10.18
C ASN A 114 17.77 -14.88 -9.38
N THR A 115 18.57 -14.20 -8.54
CA THR A 115 19.60 -14.80 -7.69
C THR A 115 19.21 -14.79 -6.21
N ASN A 116 19.77 -15.72 -5.45
CA ASN A 116 19.62 -15.71 -4.00
C ASN A 116 20.20 -14.44 -3.38
N GLN A 117 21.30 -13.93 -3.92
CA GLN A 117 21.94 -12.71 -3.44
C GLN A 117 21.00 -11.50 -3.56
N GLU A 118 20.30 -11.32 -4.68
CA GLU A 118 19.33 -10.23 -4.86
C GLU A 118 18.16 -10.35 -3.86
N ARG A 119 17.65 -11.56 -3.65
CA ARG A 119 16.60 -11.81 -2.66
C ARG A 119 17.07 -11.54 -1.22
N ASP A 120 18.28 -11.93 -0.89
CA ASP A 120 18.87 -11.68 0.44
C ASP A 120 19.07 -10.18 0.68
N GLU A 121 19.47 -9.41 -0.34
CA GLU A 121 19.58 -7.95 -0.25
C GLU A 121 18.19 -7.31 -0.03
N GLN A 122 17.17 -7.72 -0.79
CA GLN A 122 15.81 -7.25 -0.55
C GLN A 122 15.34 -7.55 0.89
N ILE A 123 15.62 -8.76 1.40
CA ILE A 123 15.24 -9.15 2.77
C ILE A 123 15.95 -8.26 3.80
N LYS A 124 17.23 -7.96 3.63
CA LYS A 124 17.98 -7.05 4.53
C LYS A 124 17.38 -5.65 4.55
N VAL A 125 17.08 -5.09 3.38
CA VAL A 125 16.46 -3.77 3.24
C VAL A 125 15.05 -3.76 3.86
N PHE A 126 14.28 -4.81 3.63
CA PHE A 126 12.96 -4.95 4.23
C PHE A 126 13.03 -5.01 5.75
N ILE A 127 13.89 -5.88 6.31
CA ILE A 127 14.10 -5.99 7.77
C ILE A 127 14.46 -4.63 8.37
N LYS A 128 15.39 -3.90 7.74
CA LYS A 128 15.83 -2.60 8.24
C LYS A 128 14.69 -1.57 8.29
N GLN A 129 13.82 -1.57 7.27
CA GLN A 129 12.65 -0.68 7.25
C GLN A 129 11.57 -1.12 8.26
N LEU A 130 11.42 -2.43 8.52
CA LEU A 130 10.57 -2.94 9.59
C LEU A 130 11.09 -2.51 10.98
N GLU A 131 12.40 -2.50 11.19
CA GLU A 131 13.02 -1.96 12.41
C GLU A 131 12.70 -0.47 12.59
N VAL A 132 12.84 0.34 11.52
CA VAL A 132 12.46 1.75 11.53
C VAL A 132 10.98 1.93 11.90
N SER A 133 10.08 1.12 11.36
CA SER A 133 8.66 1.21 11.70
C SER A 133 8.40 0.95 13.19
N LYS A 134 9.12 0.00 13.79
CA LYS A 134 9.03 -0.28 15.23
C LYS A 134 9.58 0.87 16.08
N GLU A 135 10.73 1.45 15.70
CA GLU A 135 11.33 2.59 16.38
C GLU A 135 10.41 3.83 16.38
N LEU A 136 9.67 4.00 15.28
CA LEU A 136 8.73 5.12 15.10
C LEU A 136 7.31 4.84 15.60
N ASP A 137 7.02 3.61 16.00
CA ASP A 137 5.67 3.12 16.34
C ASP A 137 4.66 3.40 15.22
N LEU A 138 5.03 3.05 13.99
CA LEU A 138 4.23 3.25 12.78
C LEU A 138 3.85 1.92 12.14
N PRO A 139 2.66 1.81 11.54
CA PRO A 139 2.29 0.67 10.72
C PRO A 139 3.15 0.59 9.45
N VAL A 140 3.13 -0.56 8.79
CA VAL A 140 3.83 -0.77 7.52
C VAL A 140 2.85 -1.02 6.38
N ASN A 141 3.19 -0.50 5.19
CA ASN A 141 2.48 -0.69 3.93
C ASN A 141 3.37 -1.51 3.00
N VAL A 142 2.96 -2.76 2.69
CA VAL A 142 3.88 -3.82 2.30
C VAL A 142 3.55 -4.44 0.95
N HIS A 143 4.55 -4.42 0.06
CA HIS A 143 4.62 -5.16 -1.20
C HIS A 143 5.07 -6.60 -0.98
N SER A 144 4.46 -7.57 -1.70
CA SER A 144 4.77 -8.99 -1.47
C SER A 144 4.68 -9.87 -2.74
N ARG A 145 4.97 -9.29 -3.92
CA ARG A 145 4.86 -9.99 -5.21
C ARG A 145 5.81 -11.18 -5.28
N SER A 146 5.28 -12.36 -5.59
CA SER A 146 6.03 -13.63 -5.66
C SER A 146 6.78 -14.01 -4.37
N ALA A 147 6.52 -13.31 -3.24
CA ALA A 147 7.24 -13.42 -1.97
C ALA A 147 6.32 -13.51 -0.74
N ALA A 148 5.01 -13.63 -0.92
CA ALA A 148 4.01 -13.49 0.14
C ALA A 148 4.32 -14.29 1.43
N LYS A 149 4.75 -15.55 1.30
CA LYS A 149 5.06 -16.40 2.46
C LYS A 149 6.27 -15.88 3.24
N VAL A 150 7.34 -15.52 2.55
CA VAL A 150 8.57 -14.99 3.18
C VAL A 150 8.27 -13.64 3.83
N THR A 151 7.54 -12.76 3.14
CA THR A 151 7.14 -11.44 3.67
C THR A 151 6.39 -11.57 4.99
N ILE A 152 5.34 -12.40 5.03
CA ILE A 152 4.54 -12.60 6.26
C ILE A 152 5.38 -13.25 7.36
N ALA A 153 6.21 -14.24 7.04
CA ALA A 153 7.08 -14.89 8.03
C ALA A 153 8.07 -13.89 8.65
N THR A 154 8.76 -13.09 7.82
CA THR A 154 9.71 -12.06 8.29
C THR A 154 9.04 -11.05 9.22
N MET A 155 7.86 -10.55 8.85
CA MET A 155 7.12 -9.61 9.71
C MET A 155 6.72 -10.23 11.05
N LYS A 156 6.27 -11.49 11.05
CA LYS A 156 5.92 -12.21 12.28
C LYS A 156 7.15 -12.43 13.18
N GLU A 157 8.27 -12.86 12.63
CA GLU A 157 9.54 -13.08 13.35
C GLU A 157 10.04 -11.80 14.01
N LEU A 158 9.89 -10.65 13.35
CA LEU A 158 10.24 -9.35 13.90
C LEU A 158 9.17 -8.74 14.82
N GLY A 159 8.05 -9.43 15.04
CA GLY A 159 6.98 -8.98 15.93
C GLY A 159 6.23 -7.74 15.43
N ILE A 160 6.12 -7.56 14.12
CA ILE A 160 5.28 -6.52 13.53
C ILE A 160 3.81 -6.80 13.88
N ARG A 161 3.09 -5.77 14.30
CA ARG A 161 1.68 -5.88 14.74
C ARG A 161 0.70 -5.17 13.82
N GLN A 162 1.14 -4.12 13.12
CA GLN A 162 0.32 -3.26 12.28
C GLN A 162 0.87 -3.25 10.87
N ALA A 163 0.22 -3.98 9.97
CA ALA A 163 0.67 -4.10 8.58
C ALA A 163 -0.52 -4.16 7.61
N LEU A 164 -0.37 -3.48 6.48
CA LEU A 164 -1.17 -3.66 5.27
C LEU A 164 -0.32 -4.37 4.23
N LEU A 165 -0.75 -5.54 3.77
CA LEU A 165 -0.21 -6.16 2.57
C LEU A 165 -1.07 -5.69 1.39
N HIS A 166 -0.55 -4.72 0.63
CA HIS A 166 -1.26 -4.15 -0.50
C HIS A 166 -1.27 -5.11 -1.70
N ASN A 167 -2.27 -4.98 -2.56
CA ASN A 167 -2.45 -5.78 -3.78
C ASN A 167 -2.09 -7.27 -3.59
N PHE A 168 -2.46 -7.83 -2.45
CA PHE A 168 -2.01 -9.16 -2.03
C PHE A 168 -2.45 -10.26 -3.01
N ALA A 169 -1.50 -11.05 -3.50
CA ALA A 169 -1.67 -12.09 -4.51
C ALA A 169 -1.26 -13.50 -4.03
N GLY A 170 -0.93 -13.66 -2.77
CA GLY A 170 -0.51 -14.94 -2.19
C GLY A 170 -1.63 -15.97 -2.11
N LYS A 171 -1.24 -17.20 -1.74
CA LYS A 171 -2.22 -18.28 -1.50
C LYS A 171 -3.14 -17.92 -0.32
N PRO A 172 -4.41 -18.34 -0.34
CA PRO A 172 -5.33 -18.09 0.78
C PRO A 172 -4.82 -18.60 2.14
N SER A 173 -4.15 -19.76 2.19
CA SER A 173 -3.55 -20.27 3.43
C SER A 173 -2.48 -19.32 4.00
N VAL A 174 -1.68 -18.69 3.13
CA VAL A 174 -0.66 -17.71 3.52
C VAL A 174 -1.33 -16.41 4.00
N ALA A 175 -2.42 -15.97 3.34
CA ALA A 175 -3.20 -14.84 3.82
C ALA A 175 -3.74 -15.08 5.23
N MET A 176 -4.23 -16.29 5.53
CA MET A 176 -4.76 -16.64 6.85
C MET A 176 -3.69 -16.64 7.94
N GLU A 177 -2.41 -16.93 7.62
CA GLU A 177 -1.30 -16.73 8.56
C GLU A 177 -1.13 -15.23 8.91
N GLY A 178 -1.27 -14.34 7.93
CA GLY A 178 -1.26 -12.89 8.16
C GLY A 178 -2.47 -12.41 8.95
N VAL A 179 -3.68 -12.92 8.66
CA VAL A 179 -4.90 -12.63 9.44
C VAL A 179 -4.71 -13.02 10.91
N GLN A 180 -4.15 -14.19 11.19
CA GLN A 180 -3.86 -14.63 12.56
C GLN A 180 -2.81 -13.75 13.26
N ALA A 181 -1.92 -13.11 12.50
CA ALA A 181 -0.97 -12.14 13.02
C ALA A 181 -1.57 -10.73 13.18
N GLY A 182 -2.83 -10.51 12.79
CA GLY A 182 -3.51 -9.22 12.87
C GLY A 182 -3.30 -8.30 11.66
N PHE A 183 -2.73 -8.81 10.56
CA PHE A 183 -2.45 -8.00 9.36
C PHE A 183 -3.70 -7.75 8.53
N TYR A 184 -3.67 -6.65 7.79
CA TYR A 184 -4.70 -6.25 6.84
C TYR A 184 -4.23 -6.49 5.40
N PHE A 185 -5.21 -6.58 4.50
CA PHE A 185 -5.00 -6.85 3.07
C PHE A 185 -5.82 -5.87 2.24
N SER A 186 -5.30 -5.42 1.12
CA SER A 186 -6.03 -4.55 0.20
C SER A 186 -5.96 -5.04 -1.24
N PHE A 187 -6.92 -4.58 -2.04
CA PHE A 187 -7.13 -5.07 -3.39
C PHE A 187 -7.53 -3.91 -4.32
N PRO A 188 -6.77 -3.64 -5.40
CA PRO A 188 -7.04 -2.56 -6.33
C PRO A 188 -8.18 -2.88 -7.31
N PRO A 189 -8.69 -1.90 -8.09
CA PRO A 189 -9.77 -2.10 -9.07
C PRO A 189 -9.52 -3.22 -10.09
N ALA A 190 -8.27 -3.46 -10.48
CA ALA A 190 -7.90 -4.53 -11.42
C ALA A 190 -8.35 -5.93 -10.99
N VAL A 191 -8.53 -6.18 -9.68
CA VAL A 191 -8.95 -7.50 -9.19
C VAL A 191 -10.37 -7.88 -9.63
N SER A 192 -11.19 -6.90 -10.03
CA SER A 192 -12.57 -7.13 -10.51
C SER A 192 -12.63 -8.02 -11.77
N LYS A 193 -11.53 -8.17 -12.47
CA LYS A 193 -11.39 -9.06 -13.64
C LYS A 193 -10.66 -10.38 -13.35
N ASN A 194 -10.36 -10.68 -12.06
CA ASN A 194 -9.54 -11.83 -11.69
C ASN A 194 -10.27 -12.77 -10.71
N GLU A 195 -10.77 -13.90 -11.21
CA GLU A 195 -11.49 -14.89 -10.40
C GLU A 195 -10.64 -15.53 -9.27
N GLN A 196 -9.33 -15.64 -9.46
CA GLN A 196 -8.46 -16.18 -8.41
C GLN A 196 -8.44 -15.24 -7.20
N ARG A 197 -8.49 -13.92 -7.46
CA ARG A 197 -8.60 -12.90 -6.40
C ARG A 197 -9.94 -12.99 -5.67
N ALA A 198 -11.03 -13.33 -6.37
CA ALA A 198 -12.33 -13.54 -5.72
C ALA A 198 -12.27 -14.66 -4.66
N LYS A 199 -11.59 -15.78 -4.95
CA LYS A 199 -11.41 -16.86 -3.97
C LYS A 199 -10.63 -16.40 -2.74
N LEU A 200 -9.58 -15.62 -2.94
CA LEU A 200 -8.78 -15.05 -1.86
C LEU A 200 -9.59 -14.07 -1.01
N ILE A 201 -10.25 -13.09 -1.62
CA ILE A 201 -11.09 -12.08 -0.95
C ILE A 201 -12.19 -12.76 -0.13
N ARG A 202 -12.82 -13.83 -0.65
CA ARG A 202 -13.87 -14.55 0.05
C ARG A 202 -13.39 -15.16 1.37
N GLN A 203 -12.14 -15.62 1.45
CA GLN A 203 -11.59 -16.28 2.64
C GLN A 203 -11.08 -15.30 3.70
N ILE A 204 -10.57 -14.13 3.30
CA ILE A 204 -10.10 -13.13 4.26
C ILE A 204 -11.31 -12.49 4.95
N PRO A 205 -11.41 -12.48 6.30
CA PRO A 205 -12.47 -11.77 7.01
C PRO A 205 -12.52 -10.29 6.63
N LEU A 206 -13.71 -9.71 6.55
CA LEU A 206 -13.86 -8.30 6.13
C LEU A 206 -13.14 -7.35 7.09
N GLU A 207 -13.05 -7.71 8.35
CA GLU A 207 -12.35 -6.99 9.42
C GLU A 207 -10.83 -6.89 9.21
N HIS A 208 -10.30 -7.63 8.23
CA HIS A 208 -8.90 -7.61 7.80
C HIS A 208 -8.73 -7.09 6.37
N ILE A 209 -9.75 -6.45 5.79
CA ILE A 209 -9.67 -5.87 4.45
C ILE A 209 -9.69 -4.35 4.55
N CYS A 210 -8.76 -3.69 3.84
CA CYS A 210 -8.79 -2.28 3.52
C CYS A 210 -9.05 -2.08 2.02
N LEU A 211 -9.38 -0.85 1.62
CA LEU A 211 -9.51 -0.48 0.21
C LEU A 211 -8.24 0.22 -0.28
N GLU A 212 -7.96 0.05 -1.56
CA GLU A 212 -6.87 0.74 -2.25
C GLU A 212 -7.20 0.96 -3.71
N THR A 213 -6.44 1.84 -4.37
CA THR A 213 -6.46 1.93 -5.84
C THR A 213 -5.17 1.47 -6.48
N ASP A 214 -4.03 1.63 -5.82
CA ASP A 214 -2.70 1.48 -6.41
C ASP A 214 -2.51 2.36 -7.65
N SER A 215 -3.21 3.50 -7.68
CA SER A 215 -3.18 4.44 -8.78
C SER A 215 -1.81 5.14 -8.89
N PRO A 216 -1.30 5.39 -10.11
CA PRO A 216 -1.96 5.38 -11.44
C PRO A 216 -2.07 3.98 -12.09
N ALA A 217 -1.48 2.95 -11.50
CA ALA A 217 -1.53 1.56 -11.98
C ALA A 217 -2.84 0.86 -11.59
N LEU A 218 -2.96 -0.40 -11.94
CA LEU A 218 -3.95 -1.38 -11.49
C LEU A 218 -5.43 -0.96 -11.58
N GLY A 219 -5.76 -0.14 -12.58
CA GLY A 219 -7.15 0.12 -12.99
C GLY A 219 -7.82 -1.11 -13.63
N VAL A 220 -9.12 -1.02 -13.86
CA VAL A 220 -9.90 -2.07 -14.54
C VAL A 220 -9.45 -2.27 -15.99
N ASP A 221 -9.09 -1.19 -16.66
CA ASP A 221 -8.46 -1.20 -17.97
C ASP A 221 -6.98 -0.81 -17.84
N LYS A 222 -6.08 -1.71 -18.22
CA LYS A 222 -4.63 -1.52 -18.14
C LYS A 222 -4.08 -0.42 -19.05
N HIS A 223 -4.87 0.03 -20.02
CA HIS A 223 -4.52 1.10 -20.96
C HIS A 223 -5.04 2.47 -20.54
N VAL A 224 -5.80 2.52 -19.44
CA VAL A 224 -6.36 3.77 -18.89
C VAL A 224 -5.75 4.03 -17.53
N ARG A 225 -5.23 5.25 -17.35
CA ARG A 225 -4.68 5.69 -16.07
C ARG A 225 -5.72 5.50 -14.97
N ASN A 226 -5.34 4.79 -13.93
CA ASN A 226 -6.16 4.66 -12.71
C ASN A 226 -6.09 5.94 -11.86
N GLU A 227 -7.11 6.17 -11.05
CA GLU A 227 -7.19 7.32 -10.15
C GLU A 227 -7.79 6.92 -8.81
N PRO A 228 -7.48 7.65 -7.70
CA PRO A 228 -8.05 7.34 -6.38
C PRO A 228 -9.58 7.33 -6.34
N GLY A 229 -10.24 8.10 -7.20
CA GLY A 229 -11.71 8.08 -7.33
C GLY A 229 -12.29 6.72 -7.76
N ASN A 230 -11.48 5.85 -8.36
CA ASN A 230 -11.89 4.51 -8.79
C ASN A 230 -11.97 3.48 -7.65
N ILE A 231 -11.65 3.88 -6.42
CA ILE A 231 -11.69 3.00 -5.23
C ILE A 231 -13.07 2.36 -5.01
N ILE A 232 -14.13 3.01 -5.46
CA ILE A 232 -15.50 2.48 -5.38
C ILE A 232 -15.62 1.14 -6.11
N ILE A 233 -14.86 0.93 -7.19
CA ILE A 233 -14.86 -0.33 -7.96
C ILE A 233 -14.34 -1.48 -7.09
N SER A 234 -13.27 -1.25 -6.32
CA SER A 234 -12.75 -2.23 -5.36
C SER A 234 -13.80 -2.54 -4.28
N CYS A 235 -14.43 -1.52 -3.73
CA CYS A 235 -15.49 -1.66 -2.72
C CYS A 235 -16.66 -2.51 -3.23
N GLU A 236 -17.22 -2.17 -4.39
CA GLU A 236 -18.35 -2.88 -5.02
C GLU A 236 -17.98 -4.33 -5.38
N TYR A 237 -16.74 -4.54 -5.86
CA TYR A 237 -16.29 -5.90 -6.17
C TYR A 237 -16.15 -6.77 -4.92
N ILE A 238 -15.58 -6.24 -3.83
CA ILE A 238 -15.47 -6.96 -2.56
C ILE A 238 -16.87 -7.26 -2.02
N ALA A 239 -17.82 -6.32 -2.09
CA ALA A 239 -19.20 -6.51 -1.70
C ALA A 239 -19.85 -7.67 -2.48
N LYS A 240 -19.71 -7.67 -3.80
CA LYS A 240 -20.19 -8.74 -4.68
C LYS A 240 -19.60 -10.11 -4.30
N VAL A 241 -18.28 -10.18 -4.08
CA VAL A 241 -17.58 -11.44 -3.75
C VAL A 241 -18.02 -11.99 -2.39
N LYS A 242 -18.27 -11.10 -1.43
CA LYS A 242 -18.71 -11.49 -0.07
C LYS A 242 -20.22 -11.65 0.08
N GLY A 243 -21.00 -11.25 -0.93
CA GLY A 243 -22.47 -11.33 -0.87
C GLY A 243 -23.11 -10.37 0.14
N ILE A 244 -22.51 -9.19 0.33
CA ILE A 244 -22.97 -8.14 1.26
C ILE A 244 -23.12 -6.80 0.52
N SER A 245 -23.72 -5.79 1.17
CA SER A 245 -23.86 -4.48 0.55
C SER A 245 -22.52 -3.72 0.51
N SER A 246 -22.35 -2.84 -0.49
CA SER A 246 -21.20 -1.94 -0.57
C SER A 246 -21.13 -0.97 0.61
N ASP A 247 -22.26 -0.59 1.19
CA ASP A 247 -22.27 0.26 2.38
C ASP A 247 -21.60 -0.43 3.59
N VAL A 248 -21.86 -1.74 3.79
CA VAL A 248 -21.19 -2.52 4.83
C VAL A 248 -19.69 -2.64 4.57
N VAL A 249 -19.30 -2.90 3.31
CA VAL A 249 -17.87 -2.95 2.97
C VAL A 249 -17.20 -1.61 3.23
N MET A 250 -17.82 -0.50 2.79
CA MET A 250 -17.31 0.85 2.98
C MET A 250 -17.11 1.17 4.47
N GLU A 251 -18.12 0.92 5.28
CA GLU A 251 -18.08 1.17 6.72
C GLU A 251 -16.96 0.38 7.39
N VAL A 252 -16.94 -0.94 7.19
CA VAL A 252 -15.96 -1.83 7.87
C VAL A 252 -14.52 -1.53 7.40
N THR A 253 -14.30 -1.36 6.10
CA THR A 253 -12.95 -1.08 5.56
C THR A 253 -12.43 0.29 5.97
N THR A 254 -13.30 1.29 6.10
CA THR A 254 -12.94 2.60 6.65
C THR A 254 -12.54 2.49 8.11
N GLN A 255 -13.29 1.75 8.93
CA GLN A 255 -12.93 1.49 10.33
C GLN A 255 -11.59 0.73 10.43
N ASN A 256 -11.35 -0.24 9.55
CA ASN A 256 -10.08 -0.97 9.50
C ASN A 256 -8.90 -0.02 9.20
N ALA A 257 -9.05 0.85 8.20
CA ALA A 257 -8.03 1.84 7.85
C ALA A 257 -7.71 2.79 9.02
N LEU A 258 -8.75 3.28 9.72
CA LEU A 258 -8.58 4.17 10.89
C LEU A 258 -7.94 3.46 12.10
N ARG A 259 -8.17 2.14 12.25
CA ARG A 259 -7.47 1.34 13.28
C ARG A 259 -6.01 1.11 12.92
N LEU A 260 -5.73 0.79 11.66
CA LEU A 260 -4.38 0.52 11.19
C LEU A 260 -3.52 1.79 11.19
N PHE A 261 -4.02 2.86 10.60
CA PHE A 261 -3.32 4.13 10.45
C PHE A 261 -3.84 5.14 11.48
N SER A 262 -3.41 5.01 12.72
CA SER A 262 -3.90 5.82 13.85
C SER A 262 -3.73 7.33 13.68
N LYS A 263 -2.85 7.77 12.79
CA LYS A 263 -2.62 9.18 12.43
C LYS A 263 -3.59 9.71 11.36
N LEU A 264 -4.45 8.88 10.77
CA LEU A 264 -5.52 9.32 9.86
C LEU A 264 -6.70 9.98 10.59
N LYS A 265 -6.44 10.69 11.67
CA LYS A 265 -7.51 11.41 12.35
C LYS A 265 -7.92 12.59 11.48
N THR A 266 -9.07 12.46 10.84
CA THR A 266 -9.78 13.49 10.08
C THR A 266 -10.65 14.32 10.99
#